data_c4589a651d547a0700ea7a7df643ec82
#
_entry.id   c4589a651d547a0700ea7a7df643ec82
#
_cell.length_a   1.000
_cell.length_b   1.000
_cell.length_c   1.000
_cell.angle_alpha   90.00
_cell.angle_beta   90.00
_cell.angle_gamma   90.00
#
_symmetry.space_group_name_H-M   'P 1'
#
loop_
_entity.id
_entity.type
_entity.pdbx_description
1 polymer ?
#
loop_
_entity_poly.entity_id
_entity_poly.type
_entity_poly.pdbx_seq_one_letter_code
_entity_poly.pdbx_strand_id
1 'polypeptide(L)'
;MAETIDVLNIDEIKKLIPHRAPILLIDRVENIISDTEATGIKAVSGNEPYFAGHFPDFPVMPGVLIVEAIAQTASVMVAATTPDFTAGKLVFFTTIEKARFRQPVRPGDVIQMRVVKTVAKGPLWKFTGTAKVAGKVVAEAEFGAMIVDPDR
;
A
#
# COMPACT_ATOMS: atom_id res chain seq x y z
N MET A 1 13.03 4.73 21.92
CA MET A 1 13.26 4.96 20.48
C MET A 1 12.32 4.08 19.67
N ALA A 2 11.83 4.59 18.57
CA ALA A 2 10.99 3.80 17.68
C ALA A 2 11.84 2.70 17.01
N GLU A 3 11.28 1.51 16.91
CA GLU A 3 11.89 0.43 16.15
C GLU A 3 11.86 0.79 14.67
N THR A 4 12.94 0.48 13.94
CA THR A 4 13.04 0.72 12.52
C THR A 4 13.38 -0.57 11.80
N ILE A 5 12.81 -0.73 10.59
CA ILE A 5 13.12 -1.83 9.68
C ILE A 5 13.49 -1.19 8.34
N ASP A 6 14.69 -1.49 7.85
CA ASP A 6 15.20 -0.85 6.64
C ASP A 6 14.47 -1.30 5.38
N VAL A 7 14.32 -2.61 5.20
CA VAL A 7 13.71 -3.18 3.98
C VAL A 7 13.02 -4.49 4.30
N LEU A 8 11.83 -4.68 3.73
CA LEU A 8 11.15 -5.97 3.65
C LEU A 8 10.98 -6.31 2.16
N ASN A 9 11.45 -7.48 1.75
CA ASN A 9 11.31 -7.97 0.38
C ASN A 9 9.96 -8.67 0.18
N ILE A 10 9.70 -9.14 -1.05
CA ILE A 10 8.41 -9.74 -1.39
C ILE A 10 8.10 -10.98 -0.55
N ASP A 11 9.09 -11.79 -0.22
CA ASP A 11 8.89 -13.00 0.57
C ASP A 11 8.44 -12.66 1.99
N GLU A 12 9.04 -11.63 2.56
CA GLU A 12 8.68 -11.13 3.89
C GLU A 12 7.30 -10.47 3.90
N ILE A 13 6.97 -9.71 2.85
CA ILE A 13 5.65 -9.11 2.67
C ILE A 13 4.56 -10.19 2.67
N LYS A 14 4.79 -11.28 1.93
CA LYS A 14 3.82 -12.39 1.84
C LYS A 14 3.57 -13.09 3.18
N LYS A 15 4.49 -12.99 4.11
CA LYS A 15 4.30 -13.52 5.46
C LYS A 15 3.44 -12.60 6.33
N LEU A 16 3.34 -11.34 5.96
CA LEU A 16 2.66 -10.31 6.76
C LEU A 16 1.25 -10.01 6.29
N ILE A 17 1.00 -10.07 4.98
CA ILE A 17 -0.33 -9.80 4.41
C ILE A 17 -0.80 -10.97 3.56
N PRO A 18 -2.12 -11.20 3.48
CA PRO A 18 -2.66 -12.37 2.76
C PRO A 18 -2.75 -12.18 1.25
N HIS A 19 -2.59 -10.97 0.78
CA HIS A 19 -2.71 -10.63 -0.65
C HIS A 19 -1.75 -11.48 -1.50
N ARG A 20 -2.22 -11.91 -2.67
CA ARG A 20 -1.42 -12.68 -3.65
C ARG A 20 -1.74 -12.17 -5.05
N ALA A 21 -0.90 -12.53 -6.02
CA ALA A 21 -1.17 -12.17 -7.40
C ALA A 21 -2.60 -12.59 -7.80
N PRO A 22 -3.33 -11.76 -8.55
CA PRO A 22 -2.88 -10.52 -9.19
C PRO A 22 -3.08 -9.25 -8.35
N ILE A 23 -3.62 -9.35 -7.12
CA ILE A 23 -3.96 -8.16 -6.33
C ILE A 23 -2.83 -7.69 -5.40
N LEU A 24 -1.77 -8.48 -5.23
CA LEU A 24 -0.59 -8.04 -4.48
C LEU A 24 0.17 -7.04 -5.35
N LEU A 25 0.17 -5.77 -4.95
CA LEU A 25 0.62 -4.65 -5.79
C LEU A 25 1.91 -3.99 -5.30
N ILE A 26 2.54 -4.53 -4.26
CA ILE A 26 3.80 -3.97 -3.76
C ILE A 26 4.90 -5.00 -3.85
N ASP A 27 6.10 -4.54 -4.22
CA ASP A 27 7.26 -5.42 -4.42
C ASP A 27 8.20 -5.36 -3.23
N ARG A 28 8.23 -4.24 -2.53
CA ARG A 28 9.13 -4.00 -1.40
C ARG A 28 8.55 -2.92 -0.51
N VAL A 29 8.86 -2.97 0.79
CA VAL A 29 8.54 -1.89 1.72
C VAL A 29 9.82 -1.50 2.43
N GLU A 30 10.11 -0.20 2.46
CA GLU A 30 11.34 0.37 2.98
C GLU A 30 11.08 1.39 4.07
N ASN A 31 12.11 1.69 4.85
CA ASN A 31 12.10 2.79 5.81
C ASN A 31 10.91 2.75 6.76
N ILE A 32 10.66 1.57 7.33
CA ILE A 32 9.57 1.38 8.28
C ILE A 32 10.01 1.93 9.62
N ILE A 33 9.28 2.92 10.12
CA ILE A 33 9.41 3.41 11.49
C ILE A 33 8.18 2.93 12.24
N SER A 34 8.43 2.14 13.29
CA SER A 34 7.36 1.50 14.05
C SER A 34 6.26 2.49 14.40
N ASP A 35 5.02 2.10 14.07
CA ASP A 35 3.83 2.84 14.44
C ASP A 35 3.76 4.26 13.88
N THR A 36 4.55 4.57 12.86
CA THR A 36 4.66 5.93 12.32
C THR A 36 4.51 5.99 10.81
N GLU A 37 5.45 5.39 10.06
CA GLU A 37 5.47 5.51 8.62
C GLU A 37 6.22 4.38 7.92
N ALA A 38 6.01 4.25 6.62
CA ALA A 38 6.72 3.32 5.75
C ALA A 38 6.62 3.80 4.31
N THR A 39 7.48 3.26 3.44
CA THR A 39 7.44 3.54 2.00
C THR A 39 7.36 2.22 1.23
N GLY A 40 6.26 2.05 0.50
CA GLY A 40 6.07 0.93 -0.40
C GLY A 40 6.66 1.21 -1.77
N ILE A 41 7.16 0.18 -2.43
CA ILE A 41 7.73 0.27 -3.78
C ILE A 41 6.95 -0.65 -4.69
N LYS A 42 6.50 -0.12 -5.82
CA LYS A 42 5.89 -0.88 -6.91
C LYS A 42 6.63 -0.60 -8.20
N ALA A 43 7.23 -1.63 -8.79
CA ALA A 43 7.79 -1.57 -10.14
C ALA A 43 6.68 -1.93 -11.14
N VAL A 44 6.25 -0.96 -11.94
CA VAL A 44 5.13 -1.16 -12.86
C VAL A 44 5.64 -1.80 -14.13
N SER A 45 5.18 -3.03 -14.40
CA SER A 45 5.58 -3.80 -15.58
C SER A 45 4.53 -3.67 -16.69
N GLY A 46 4.97 -3.79 -17.94
CA GLY A 46 4.04 -3.91 -19.08
C GLY A 46 3.20 -5.19 -19.03
N ASN A 47 3.55 -6.14 -18.17
CA ASN A 47 2.84 -7.41 -18.00
C ASN A 47 1.75 -7.37 -16.91
N GLU A 48 1.46 -6.21 -16.34
CA GLU A 48 0.37 -6.13 -15.37
C GLU A 48 -0.96 -6.55 -16.04
N PRO A 49 -1.74 -7.44 -15.41
CA PRO A 49 -2.93 -7.99 -16.06
C PRO A 49 -3.99 -6.96 -16.42
N TYR A 50 -4.08 -5.84 -15.68
CA TYR A 50 -5.08 -4.81 -15.94
C TYR A 50 -4.80 -3.96 -17.19
N PHE A 51 -3.55 -3.95 -17.70
CA PHE A 51 -3.22 -3.13 -18.85
C PHE A 51 -3.88 -3.59 -20.15
N ALA A 52 -4.27 -4.87 -20.23
CA ALA A 52 -4.99 -5.36 -21.42
C ALA A 52 -6.32 -4.63 -21.65
N GLY A 53 -6.95 -4.17 -20.56
CA GLY A 53 -8.22 -3.47 -20.62
C GLY A 53 -8.19 -1.99 -20.25
N HIS A 54 -7.08 -1.51 -19.73
CA HIS A 54 -7.03 -0.13 -19.18
C HIS A 54 -5.76 0.61 -19.57
N PHE A 55 -5.54 0.98 -20.79
CA PHE A 55 -6.37 0.74 -21.96
C PHE A 55 -5.54 0.05 -23.05
N PRO A 56 -6.15 -0.69 -24.00
CA PRO A 56 -5.38 -1.45 -24.99
C PRO A 56 -4.28 -0.67 -25.72
N ASP A 57 -4.57 0.55 -26.11
CA ASP A 57 -3.60 1.37 -26.85
C ASP A 57 -2.89 2.41 -26.00
N PHE A 58 -3.21 2.48 -24.71
CA PHE A 58 -2.55 3.41 -23.80
C PHE A 58 -2.62 2.86 -22.37
N PRO A 59 -1.68 1.98 -22.02
CA PRO A 59 -1.71 1.36 -20.69
C PRO A 59 -1.46 2.38 -19.57
N VAL A 60 -2.40 2.44 -18.63
CA VAL A 60 -2.34 3.32 -17.46
C VAL A 60 -2.78 2.51 -16.24
N MET A 61 -2.00 2.56 -15.17
CA MET A 61 -2.39 1.91 -13.92
C MET A 61 -3.65 2.58 -13.36
N PRO A 62 -4.73 1.82 -13.13
CA PRO A 62 -5.93 2.42 -12.55
C PRO A 62 -5.63 3.12 -11.24
N GLY A 63 -6.13 4.36 -11.08
CA GLY A 63 -5.89 5.14 -9.88
C GLY A 63 -6.33 4.42 -8.61
N VAL A 64 -7.46 3.72 -8.66
CA VAL A 64 -7.95 2.96 -7.50
C VAL A 64 -7.00 1.85 -7.08
N LEU A 65 -6.20 1.31 -8.01
CA LEU A 65 -5.18 0.31 -7.67
C LEU A 65 -3.95 0.96 -7.05
N ILE A 66 -3.66 2.21 -7.36
CA ILE A 66 -2.60 2.94 -6.67
C ILE A 66 -3.00 3.14 -5.21
N VAL A 67 -4.26 3.50 -4.93
CA VAL A 67 -4.78 3.61 -3.57
C VAL A 67 -4.72 2.26 -2.86
N GLU A 68 -5.07 1.17 -3.55
CA GLU A 68 -4.93 -0.18 -2.99
C GLU A 68 -3.48 -0.49 -2.62
N ALA A 69 -2.52 -0.16 -3.48
CA ALA A 69 -1.09 -0.39 -3.22
C ALA A 69 -0.61 0.42 -2.00
N ILE A 70 -1.08 1.65 -1.86
CA ILE A 70 -0.80 2.49 -0.69
C ILE A 70 -1.33 1.82 0.58
N ALA A 71 -2.55 1.29 0.53
CA ALA A 71 -3.15 0.60 1.67
C ALA A 71 -2.42 -0.69 2.02
N GLN A 72 -1.94 -1.43 1.03
CA GLN A 72 -1.12 -2.62 1.27
C GLN A 72 0.18 -2.25 1.98
N THR A 73 0.79 -1.14 1.59
CA THR A 73 1.99 -0.62 2.27
C THR A 73 1.70 -0.36 3.75
N ALA A 74 0.58 0.30 4.05
CA ALA A 74 0.17 0.54 5.44
C ALA A 74 -0.09 -0.76 6.19
N SER A 75 -0.72 -1.74 5.54
CA SER A 75 -0.98 -3.04 6.14
C SER A 75 0.32 -3.77 6.51
N VAL A 76 1.32 -3.73 5.64
CA VAL A 76 2.64 -4.30 5.92
C VAL A 76 3.28 -3.60 7.10
N MET A 77 3.23 -2.28 7.14
CA MET A 77 3.79 -1.51 8.27
C MET A 77 3.16 -1.93 9.60
N VAL A 78 1.84 -2.01 9.65
CA VAL A 78 1.12 -2.40 10.87
C VAL A 78 1.47 -3.83 11.26
N ALA A 79 1.44 -4.77 10.31
CA ALA A 79 1.74 -6.18 10.58
C ALA A 79 3.18 -6.40 11.03
N ALA A 80 4.13 -5.65 10.46
CA ALA A 80 5.55 -5.78 10.81
C ALA A 80 5.86 -5.25 12.20
N THR A 81 5.15 -4.22 12.64
CA THR A 81 5.46 -3.52 13.89
C THR A 81 4.50 -3.85 15.03
N THR A 82 3.39 -4.54 14.75
CA THR A 82 2.43 -5.01 15.76
C THR A 82 1.95 -6.43 15.43
N PRO A 83 2.87 -7.41 15.34
CA PRO A 83 2.54 -8.74 14.85
C PRO A 83 1.49 -9.47 15.72
N ASP A 84 1.54 -9.28 17.03
CA ASP A 84 0.59 -9.93 17.93
C ASP A 84 -0.83 -9.43 17.74
N PHE A 85 -0.98 -8.19 17.33
CA PHE A 85 -2.29 -7.58 17.10
C PHE A 85 -2.89 -7.99 15.74
N THR A 86 -2.04 -8.23 14.73
CA THR A 86 -2.48 -8.46 13.36
C THR A 86 -2.47 -9.92 12.93
N ALA A 87 -1.83 -10.80 13.71
CA ALA A 87 -1.68 -12.21 13.33
C ALA A 87 -3.04 -12.87 13.07
N GLY A 88 -3.20 -13.45 11.88
CA GLY A 88 -4.43 -14.15 11.48
C GLY A 88 -5.61 -13.23 11.17
N LYS A 89 -5.41 -11.92 11.15
CA LYS A 89 -6.47 -10.94 10.88
C LYS A 89 -6.43 -10.41 9.46
N LEU A 90 -7.55 -9.84 9.01
CA LEU A 90 -7.69 -9.19 7.72
C LEU A 90 -7.80 -7.68 7.92
N VAL A 91 -7.45 -6.93 6.88
CA VAL A 91 -7.54 -5.47 6.87
C VAL A 91 -8.51 -5.06 5.78
N PHE A 92 -9.56 -4.36 6.17
CA PHE A 92 -10.59 -3.86 5.24
C PHE A 92 -10.62 -2.33 5.24
N PHE A 93 -10.75 -1.74 4.08
CA PHE A 93 -11.05 -0.31 3.98
C PHE A 93 -12.36 0.02 4.69
N THR A 94 -12.38 1.13 5.42
CA THR A 94 -13.60 1.74 5.95
C THR A 94 -13.94 3.02 5.21
N THR A 95 -12.94 3.82 4.88
CA THR A 95 -13.11 5.09 4.17
C THR A 95 -11.93 5.34 3.25
N ILE A 96 -12.20 6.03 2.16
CA ILE A 96 -11.18 6.64 1.31
C ILE A 96 -11.62 8.08 1.11
N GLU A 97 -10.76 9.02 1.49
CA GLU A 97 -11.07 10.45 1.45
C GLU A 97 -9.97 11.22 0.74
N LYS A 98 -10.34 12.33 0.12
CA LYS A 98 -9.40 13.25 -0.51
C LYS A 98 -8.45 12.54 -1.50
N ALA A 99 -8.96 11.53 -2.20
CA ALA A 99 -8.18 10.84 -3.21
C ALA A 99 -8.00 11.76 -4.42
N ARG A 100 -6.75 11.94 -4.83
CA ARG A 100 -6.41 12.77 -5.99
C ARG A 100 -5.42 12.04 -6.87
N PHE A 101 -5.66 12.06 -8.16
CA PHE A 101 -4.84 11.44 -9.18
C PHE A 101 -4.29 12.54 -10.07
N ARG A 102 -3.00 12.81 -9.96
CA ARG A 102 -2.40 14.01 -10.57
C ARG A 102 -1.72 13.73 -11.88
N GLN A 103 -1.18 12.52 -12.07
CA GLN A 103 -0.47 12.14 -13.29
C GLN A 103 -0.68 10.65 -13.55
N PRO A 104 -0.73 10.24 -14.82
CA PRO A 104 -0.85 8.82 -15.16
C PRO A 104 0.42 8.06 -14.77
N VAL A 105 0.23 6.83 -14.31
CA VAL A 105 1.31 5.88 -14.02
C VAL A 105 1.30 4.84 -15.13
N ARG A 106 2.45 4.62 -15.74
CA ARG A 106 2.59 3.81 -16.94
C ARG A 106 3.65 2.74 -16.79
N PRO A 107 3.66 1.71 -17.65
CA PRO A 107 4.72 0.70 -17.64
C PRO A 107 6.11 1.34 -17.68
N GLY A 108 7.00 0.85 -16.83
CA GLY A 108 8.34 1.38 -16.66
C GLY A 108 8.50 2.31 -15.49
N ASP A 109 7.40 2.83 -14.94
CA ASP A 109 7.45 3.68 -13.76
C ASP A 109 7.71 2.86 -12.50
N VAL A 110 8.43 3.46 -11.55
CA VAL A 110 8.59 2.90 -10.20
C VAL A 110 7.88 3.85 -9.24
N ILE A 111 6.88 3.33 -8.54
CA ILE A 111 6.09 4.14 -7.61
C ILE A 111 6.68 3.99 -6.21
N GLN A 112 6.93 5.13 -5.56
CA GLN A 112 7.26 5.20 -4.14
C GLN A 112 6.04 5.71 -3.39
N MET A 113 5.54 4.92 -2.44
CA MET A 113 4.30 5.21 -1.72
C MET A 113 4.61 5.37 -0.24
N ARG A 114 4.69 6.62 0.19
CA ARG A 114 4.90 6.92 1.60
C ARG A 114 3.56 6.93 2.31
N VAL A 115 3.45 6.14 3.38
CA VAL A 115 2.26 6.11 4.23
C VAL A 115 2.64 6.60 5.62
N VAL A 116 1.76 7.39 6.21
CA VAL A 116 1.92 7.92 7.57
C VAL A 116 0.66 7.62 8.36
N LYS A 117 0.82 6.98 9.52
CA LYS A 117 -0.30 6.74 10.41
C LYS A 117 -0.73 8.05 11.07
N THR A 118 -2.01 8.34 11.05
CA THR A 118 -2.58 9.55 11.68
C THR A 118 -3.41 9.22 12.91
N VAL A 119 -4.11 8.07 12.91
CA VAL A 119 -4.96 7.65 14.03
C VAL A 119 -4.82 6.14 14.21
N ALA A 120 -4.77 5.71 15.48
CA ALA A 120 -4.96 4.31 15.84
C ALA A 120 -5.89 4.28 17.06
N LYS A 121 -7.07 3.66 16.92
CA LYS A 121 -8.08 3.65 17.96
C LYS A 121 -8.80 2.32 17.93
N GLY A 122 -8.41 1.40 18.82
CA GLY A 122 -8.89 0.03 18.79
C GLY A 122 -8.56 -0.64 17.46
N PRO A 123 -9.53 -1.23 16.77
CA PRO A 123 -9.30 -1.85 15.47
C PRO A 123 -9.26 -0.85 14.30
N LEU A 124 -9.58 0.44 14.55
CA LEU A 124 -9.63 1.47 13.51
C LEU A 124 -8.29 2.19 13.40
N TRP A 125 -7.74 2.21 12.20
CA TRP A 125 -6.50 2.90 11.87
C TRP A 125 -6.74 3.85 10.71
N LYS A 126 -6.13 5.03 10.76
CA LYS A 126 -6.18 5.99 9.65
C LYS A 126 -4.78 6.37 9.20
N PHE A 127 -4.66 6.60 7.90
CA PHE A 127 -3.39 6.89 7.26
C PHE A 127 -3.55 7.97 6.22
N THR A 128 -2.44 8.67 5.94
CA THR A 128 -2.28 9.44 4.70
C THR A 128 -1.26 8.74 3.83
N GLY A 129 -1.48 8.75 2.53
CA GLY A 129 -0.57 8.14 1.58
C GLY A 129 -0.27 9.07 0.42
N THR A 130 0.99 9.10 -0.01
CA THR A 130 1.46 9.89 -1.13
C THR A 130 2.29 9.01 -2.05
N ALA A 131 1.88 8.90 -3.31
CA ALA A 131 2.58 8.12 -4.32
C ALA A 131 3.37 9.06 -5.23
N LYS A 132 4.63 8.74 -5.47
CA LYS A 132 5.53 9.52 -6.34
C LYS A 132 6.19 8.63 -7.37
N VAL A 133 6.42 9.20 -8.55
CA VAL A 133 7.25 8.61 -9.60
C VAL A 133 8.30 9.64 -9.95
N ALA A 134 9.58 9.26 -9.88
CA ALA A 134 10.70 10.16 -10.14
C ALA A 134 10.60 11.47 -9.36
N GLY A 135 10.16 11.39 -8.10
CA GLY A 135 10.05 12.55 -7.21
C GLY A 135 8.80 13.42 -7.38
N LYS A 136 7.94 13.09 -8.37
CA LYS A 136 6.71 13.86 -8.60
C LYS A 136 5.51 13.13 -8.06
N VAL A 137 4.61 13.84 -7.39
CA VAL A 137 3.37 13.25 -6.85
C VAL A 137 2.46 12.83 -8.01
N VAL A 138 2.10 11.56 -8.05
CA VAL A 138 1.17 11.02 -9.05
C VAL A 138 -0.21 10.75 -8.43
N ALA A 139 -0.28 10.44 -7.15
CA ALA A 139 -1.54 10.21 -6.44
C ALA A 139 -1.37 10.43 -4.95
N GLU A 140 -2.48 10.72 -4.29
CA GLU A 140 -2.51 10.85 -2.84
C GLU A 140 -3.91 10.51 -2.33
N ALA A 141 -4.01 10.05 -1.10
CA ALA A 141 -5.29 9.74 -0.46
C ALA A 141 -5.15 9.69 1.06
N GLU A 142 -6.25 9.97 1.74
CA GLU A 142 -6.42 9.63 3.15
C GLU A 142 -7.33 8.41 3.19
N PHE A 143 -7.07 7.47 4.08
CA PHE A 143 -7.92 6.29 4.18
C PHE A 143 -7.96 5.74 5.59
N GLY A 144 -9.07 5.08 5.90
CA GLY A 144 -9.26 4.33 7.14
C GLY A 144 -9.32 2.85 6.83
N ALA A 145 -8.86 2.07 7.76
CA ALA A 145 -8.91 0.62 7.66
C ALA A 145 -9.26 0.01 9.01
N MET A 146 -9.96 -1.11 8.98
CA MET A 146 -10.24 -1.90 10.19
C MET A 146 -9.53 -3.24 10.11
N ILE A 147 -8.97 -3.65 11.24
CA ILE A 147 -8.35 -4.96 11.42
C ILE A 147 -9.41 -5.86 12.03
N VAL A 148 -9.78 -6.91 11.32
CA VAL A 148 -10.92 -7.78 11.69
C VAL A 148 -10.55 -9.25 11.66
N ASP A 149 -11.27 -10.03 12.44
CA ASP A 149 -11.15 -11.50 12.43
C ASP A 149 -11.88 -12.06 11.21
N PRO A 150 -11.27 -13.06 10.53
CA PRO A 150 -11.85 -13.62 9.30
C PRO A 150 -13.10 -14.49 9.55
N ASP A 151 -13.39 -14.84 10.80
CA ASP A 151 -14.51 -15.72 11.17
C ASP A 151 -15.86 -14.99 11.23
N ARG A 152 -15.95 -13.82 10.70
CA ARG A 152 -17.19 -13.04 10.70
C ARG A 152 -18.07 -13.38 9.52
#